data_3f4487595732040c3f243f0b70659cb9
#
_entry.id   3f4487595732040c3f243f0b70659cb9
#
_cell.length_a   1.000
_cell.length_b   1.000
_cell.length_c   1.000
_cell.angle_alpha   90.00
_cell.angle_beta   90.00
_cell.angle_gamma   90.00
#
_symmetry.space_group_name_H-M   'P 1'
#
loop_
_entity.id
_entity.type
_entity.pdbx_description
1 polymer ?
#
loop_
_entity_poly.entity_id
_entity_poly.type
_entity_poly.pdbx_seq_one_letter_code
_entity_poly.pdbx_strand_id
1 'polypeptide(L)'
;MCAEPATDHLEAHMADTTWVVVADGSRARFFETPGLKLDLREIEDLVNIVPSGLALSEKDREKFAKTVANYVEQGRLQHRYQRLRFAVEPKFLGMLRERLSEETRQMIFEQIDEDLSALDAREIQAHLQRR
;
A
#
# COMPACT_ATOMS: atom_id res chain seq x y z
N MET A 1 -34.05 13.15 -8.03
CA MET A 1 -33.78 12.83 -8.01
C MET A 1 -32.98 12.78 -7.76
N CYS A 2 -32.75 12.62 -7.45
CA CYS A 2 -32.07 12.44 -7.35
C CYS A 2 -31.43 12.20 -7.13
N ALA A 3 -31.97 12.17 -6.73
CA ALA A 3 -31.09 11.48 -6.19
C ALA A 3 -29.92 11.14 -6.78
N GLU A 4 -29.95 11.05 -7.52
CA GLU A 4 -28.92 10.78 -8.14
C GLU A 4 -27.81 11.68 -7.98
N PRO A 5 -27.91 12.88 -7.77
CA PRO A 5 -26.77 13.78 -7.60
C PRO A 5 -25.90 13.40 -6.44
N ALA A 6 -26.48 13.05 -5.36
CA ALA A 6 -25.69 12.67 -4.24
C ALA A 6 -24.87 11.44 -4.56
N THR A 7 -25.44 10.57 -5.34
CA THR A 7 -24.75 9.37 -5.74
C THR A 7 -23.53 9.68 -6.58
N ASP A 8 -23.67 10.57 -7.54
CA ASP A 8 -22.58 10.94 -8.37
C ASP A 8 -21.46 11.56 -7.59
N HIS A 9 -21.80 12.39 -6.64
CA HIS A 9 -20.82 13.05 -5.83
C HIS A 9 -20.07 12.05 -4.98
N LEU A 10 -20.78 11.09 -4.42
CA LEU A 10 -20.16 10.07 -3.66
C LEU A 10 -19.23 9.23 -4.50
N GLU A 11 -19.64 8.89 -5.68
CA GLU A 11 -18.81 8.11 -6.55
C GLU A 11 -17.52 8.81 -6.88
N ALA A 12 -17.55 10.10 -7.09
CA ALA A 12 -16.37 10.85 -7.35
C ALA A 12 -15.40 10.78 -6.17
N HIS A 13 -15.91 10.85 -4.96
CA HIS A 13 -15.08 10.71 -3.80
C HIS A 13 -14.48 9.33 -3.71
N MET A 14 -15.27 8.30 -3.93
CA MET A 14 -14.79 6.95 -3.86
C MET A 14 -13.80 6.67 -4.95
N ALA A 15 -13.97 7.32 -6.09
CA ALA A 15 -13.08 7.13 -7.19
C ALA A 15 -11.75 7.83 -7.00
N ASP A 16 -11.55 8.55 -5.92
CA ASP A 16 -10.32 9.31 -5.71
C ASP A 16 -9.69 8.93 -4.39
N THR A 17 -9.40 7.65 -4.27
CA THR A 17 -8.74 7.11 -3.08
C THR A 17 -7.33 6.70 -3.44
N THR A 18 -6.40 7.02 -2.57
CA THR A 18 -5.01 6.58 -2.70
C THR A 18 -4.70 5.59 -1.60
N TRP A 19 -4.05 4.49 -1.96
CA TRP A 19 -3.51 3.57 -0.99
C TRP A 19 -2.02 3.86 -0.80
N VAL A 20 -1.59 3.87 0.45
CA VAL A 20 -0.19 4.00 0.79
C VAL A 20 0.25 2.67 1.35
N VAL A 21 1.27 2.07 0.75
CA VAL A 21 1.80 0.78 1.18
C VAL A 21 3.17 1.03 1.78
N VAL A 22 3.33 0.68 3.05
CA VAL A 22 4.57 0.84 3.79
C VAL A 22 5.03 -0.54 4.20
N ALA A 23 6.17 -0.99 3.68
CA ALA A 23 6.54 -2.38 3.86
C ALA A 23 8.04 -2.62 3.88
N ASP A 24 8.40 -3.73 4.51
CA ASP A 24 9.70 -4.35 4.36
C ASP A 24 9.46 -5.86 4.31
N GLY A 25 10.52 -6.65 4.36
CA GLY A 25 10.37 -8.09 4.23
C GLY A 25 9.67 -8.76 5.39
N SER A 26 9.45 -8.06 6.50
CA SER A 26 8.84 -8.64 7.67
C SER A 26 7.45 -8.10 7.98
N ARG A 27 7.08 -6.98 7.39
CA ARG A 27 5.80 -6.35 7.71
C ARG A 27 5.34 -5.49 6.54
N ALA A 28 4.03 -5.44 6.33
CA ALA A 28 3.44 -4.58 5.32
C ALA A 28 2.21 -3.92 5.90
N ARG A 29 2.17 -2.61 5.84
CA ARG A 29 1.05 -1.83 6.36
C ARG A 29 0.40 -1.08 5.23
N PHE A 30 -0.91 -1.04 5.25
CA PHE A 30 -1.70 -0.45 4.18
C PHE A 30 -2.54 0.67 4.75
N PHE A 31 -2.51 1.81 4.11
CA PHE A 31 -3.29 2.98 4.53
C PHE A 31 -4.09 3.47 3.35
N GLU A 32 -5.24 4.09 3.63
CA GLU A 32 -5.96 4.78 2.58
C GLU A 32 -6.08 6.24 2.95
N THR A 33 -6.17 7.08 1.93
CA THR A 33 -6.30 8.52 2.11
C THR A 33 -7.09 9.08 0.95
N PRO A 34 -7.92 10.12 1.17
CA PRO A 34 -8.71 10.71 0.08
C PRO A 34 -7.82 11.46 -0.89
N GLY A 35 -7.99 11.17 -2.17
CA GLY A 35 -7.27 11.88 -3.22
C GLY A 35 -5.78 11.89 -2.99
N LEU A 36 -5.18 13.05 -3.09
CA LEU A 36 -3.75 13.22 -2.86
C LEU A 36 -3.42 13.79 -1.49
N LYS A 37 -4.41 13.88 -0.62
CA LYS A 37 -4.18 14.31 0.74
C LYS A 37 -3.38 13.27 1.49
N LEU A 38 -2.73 13.70 2.55
CA LEU A 38 -2.03 12.77 3.43
C LEU A 38 -2.75 12.75 4.77
N ASP A 39 -3.89 12.07 4.76
CA ASP A 39 -4.70 11.87 5.96
C ASP A 39 -4.86 10.36 6.07
N LEU A 40 -3.83 9.71 6.58
CA LEU A 40 -3.69 8.26 6.52
C LEU A 40 -4.59 7.55 7.51
N ARG A 41 -5.33 6.56 7.01
CA ARG A 41 -6.10 5.66 7.84
C ARG A 41 -5.63 4.24 7.57
N GLU A 42 -5.12 3.59 8.59
CA GLU A 42 -4.59 2.24 8.42
C GLU A 42 -5.73 1.26 8.21
N ILE A 43 -5.63 0.44 7.16
CA ILE A 43 -6.68 -0.51 6.83
C ILE A 43 -6.20 -1.96 6.94
N GLU A 44 -4.88 -2.20 6.94
CA GLU A 44 -4.38 -3.56 7.07
C GLU A 44 -2.95 -3.53 7.55
N ASP A 45 -2.55 -4.59 8.27
CA ASP A 45 -1.20 -4.72 8.80
C ASP A 45 -0.87 -6.20 8.74
N LEU A 46 -0.02 -6.57 7.78
CA LEU A 46 0.38 -7.96 7.58
C LEU A 46 1.77 -8.17 8.13
N VAL A 47 1.96 -9.28 8.83
CA VAL A 47 3.24 -9.63 9.41
C VAL A 47 3.72 -10.93 8.80
N ASN A 48 5.00 -10.97 8.43
CA ASN A 48 5.60 -12.18 7.88
C ASN A 48 6.01 -13.08 9.03
N ILE A 49 5.21 -14.08 9.30
CA ILE A 49 5.40 -14.97 10.43
C ILE A 49 6.40 -16.06 10.07
N VAL A 50 7.46 -16.19 10.86
CA VAL A 50 8.44 -17.24 10.70
C VAL A 50 8.64 -17.93 12.04
N PRO A 51 9.19 -19.14 12.06
CA PRO A 51 9.43 -19.83 13.32
C PRO A 51 10.31 -19.00 14.24
N SER A 52 10.02 -19.10 15.52
CA SER A 52 10.72 -18.34 16.53
C SER A 52 12.23 -18.61 16.47
N GLY A 53 13.01 -17.55 16.58
CA GLY A 53 14.46 -17.66 16.63
C GLY A 53 15.14 -17.76 15.28
N LEU A 54 14.38 -17.75 14.19
CA LEU A 54 14.96 -17.82 12.86
C LEU A 54 14.90 -16.46 12.17
N ALA A 55 15.95 -16.15 11.43
CA ALA A 55 15.94 -14.95 10.60
C ALA A 55 15.11 -15.22 9.35
N LEU A 56 14.60 -14.16 8.75
CA LEU A 56 13.88 -14.26 7.49
C LEU A 56 14.84 -14.65 6.38
N SER A 57 14.51 -15.71 5.67
CA SER A 57 15.27 -16.10 4.48
C SER A 57 14.74 -15.31 3.29
N GLU A 58 15.49 -15.34 2.20
CA GLU A 58 15.05 -14.72 0.97
C GLU A 58 13.75 -15.35 0.48
N LYS A 59 13.64 -16.67 0.64
CA LYS A 59 12.43 -17.37 0.25
C LYS A 59 11.23 -16.91 1.07
N ASP A 60 11.43 -16.67 2.37
CA ASP A 60 10.37 -16.16 3.22
C ASP A 60 9.93 -14.77 2.75
N ARG A 61 10.88 -13.94 2.37
CA ARG A 61 10.57 -12.61 1.88
C ARG A 61 9.83 -12.66 0.55
N GLU A 62 10.21 -13.57 -0.33
CA GLU A 62 9.52 -13.72 -1.60
C GLU A 62 8.08 -14.19 -1.43
N LYS A 63 7.85 -15.10 -0.49
CA LYS A 63 6.49 -15.52 -0.20
C LYS A 63 5.66 -14.38 0.36
N PHE A 64 6.27 -13.58 1.21
CA PHE A 64 5.58 -12.43 1.77
C PHE A 64 5.28 -11.39 0.69
N ALA A 65 6.21 -11.20 -0.25
CA ALA A 65 5.98 -10.28 -1.36
C ALA A 65 4.77 -10.72 -2.18
N LYS A 66 4.61 -12.03 -2.36
CA LYS A 66 3.45 -12.56 -3.06
C LYS A 66 2.17 -12.24 -2.29
N THR A 67 2.19 -12.42 -0.98
CA THR A 67 1.02 -12.13 -0.15
C THR A 67 0.66 -10.65 -0.24
N VAL A 68 1.65 -9.78 -0.15
CA VAL A 68 1.43 -8.34 -0.21
C VAL A 68 0.92 -7.95 -1.60
N ALA A 69 1.54 -8.50 -2.65
CA ALA A 69 1.11 -8.22 -4.02
C ALA A 69 -0.34 -8.65 -4.25
N ASN A 70 -0.72 -9.81 -3.71
CA ASN A 70 -2.10 -10.27 -3.84
C ASN A 70 -3.08 -9.30 -3.19
N TYR A 71 -2.72 -8.76 -2.04
CA TYR A 71 -3.60 -7.81 -1.36
C TYR A 71 -3.77 -6.54 -2.20
N VAL A 72 -2.68 -6.05 -2.78
CA VAL A 72 -2.72 -4.86 -3.62
C VAL A 72 -3.53 -5.14 -4.88
N GLU A 73 -3.34 -6.31 -5.50
CA GLU A 73 -4.08 -6.66 -6.70
C GLU A 73 -5.57 -6.81 -6.45
N GLN A 74 -5.92 -7.41 -5.32
CA GLN A 74 -7.33 -7.54 -4.98
C GLN A 74 -7.97 -6.19 -4.76
N GLY A 75 -7.24 -5.26 -4.15
CA GLY A 75 -7.73 -3.90 -4.00
C GLY A 75 -8.02 -3.24 -5.32
N ARG A 76 -7.13 -3.45 -6.31
CA ARG A 76 -7.34 -2.89 -7.65
C ARG A 76 -8.57 -3.50 -8.30
N LEU A 77 -8.69 -4.82 -8.23
CA LEU A 77 -9.81 -5.52 -8.85
C LEU A 77 -11.14 -5.13 -8.22
N GLN A 78 -11.14 -4.79 -6.95
CA GLN A 78 -12.32 -4.36 -6.24
C GLN A 78 -12.53 -2.85 -6.28
N HIS A 79 -11.69 -2.14 -7.02
CA HIS A 79 -11.78 -0.69 -7.20
C HIS A 79 -11.68 0.06 -5.87
N ARG A 80 -10.84 -0.44 -4.95
CA ARG A 80 -10.71 0.18 -3.65
C ARG A 80 -9.78 1.38 -3.66
N TYR A 81 -9.01 1.56 -4.73
CA TYR A 81 -8.13 2.71 -4.86
C TYR A 81 -7.95 3.04 -6.33
N GLN A 82 -7.49 4.24 -6.60
CA GLN A 82 -7.20 4.70 -7.96
C GLN A 82 -5.73 5.06 -8.12
N ARG A 83 -5.01 5.21 -7.02
CA ARG A 83 -3.58 5.52 -7.05
C ARG A 83 -2.88 4.76 -5.96
N LEU A 84 -1.59 4.52 -6.17
CA LEU A 84 -0.75 3.85 -5.19
C LEU A 84 0.45 4.73 -4.88
N ARG A 85 0.82 4.76 -3.61
CA ARG A 85 2.03 5.39 -3.14
C ARG A 85 2.77 4.33 -2.32
N PHE A 86 4.02 4.07 -2.68
CA PHE A 86 4.82 3.04 -2.03
C PHE A 86 5.95 3.66 -1.23
N ALA A 87 6.11 3.22 0.01
CA ALA A 87 7.28 3.51 0.83
C ALA A 87 7.78 2.18 1.32
N VAL A 88 8.70 1.56 0.58
CA VAL A 88 9.07 0.17 0.76
C VAL A 88 10.58 0.05 0.79
N GLU A 89 11.09 -0.79 1.68
CA GLU A 89 12.51 -1.07 1.76
C GLU A 89 13.00 -1.55 0.38
N PRO A 90 14.18 -1.08 -0.08
CA PRO A 90 14.57 -1.25 -1.49
C PRO A 90 14.58 -2.68 -1.99
N LYS A 91 15.12 -3.60 -1.21
CA LYS A 91 15.22 -4.99 -1.67
C LYS A 91 13.84 -5.62 -1.79
N PHE A 92 12.99 -5.37 -0.81
CA PHE A 92 11.63 -5.90 -0.83
C PHE A 92 10.81 -5.24 -1.94
N LEU A 93 11.08 -3.99 -2.24
CA LEU A 93 10.40 -3.27 -3.30
C LEU A 93 10.59 -3.99 -4.64
N GLY A 94 11.82 -4.43 -4.92
CA GLY A 94 12.08 -5.17 -6.15
C GLY A 94 11.27 -6.45 -6.23
N MET A 95 11.24 -7.20 -5.13
CA MET A 95 10.46 -8.43 -5.09
C MET A 95 8.98 -8.16 -5.30
N LEU A 96 8.47 -7.11 -4.67
CA LEU A 96 7.06 -6.76 -4.74
C LEU A 96 6.67 -6.36 -6.15
N ARG A 97 7.46 -5.51 -6.78
CA ARG A 97 7.14 -5.02 -8.12
C ARG A 97 7.09 -6.14 -9.15
N GLU A 98 7.93 -7.14 -9.00
CA GLU A 98 7.94 -8.26 -9.94
C GLU A 98 6.65 -9.06 -9.90
N ARG A 99 5.92 -8.96 -8.81
CA ARG A 99 4.70 -9.74 -8.63
C ARG A 99 3.44 -8.95 -8.91
N LEU A 100 3.57 -7.67 -9.22
CA LEU A 100 2.42 -6.82 -9.54
C LEU A 100 2.18 -6.86 -11.05
N SER A 101 0.90 -6.80 -11.42
CA SER A 101 0.54 -6.69 -12.82
C SER A 101 0.98 -5.35 -13.39
N GLU A 102 1.03 -5.27 -14.71
CA GLU A 102 1.38 -4.02 -15.36
C GLU A 102 0.37 -2.93 -15.02
N GLU A 103 -0.91 -3.30 -15.03
CA GLU A 103 -1.96 -2.33 -14.68
C GLU A 103 -1.76 -1.75 -13.29
N THR A 104 -1.42 -2.60 -12.34
CA THR A 104 -1.21 -2.13 -10.97
C THR A 104 0.04 -1.27 -10.88
N ARG A 105 1.12 -1.66 -11.55
CA ARG A 105 2.33 -0.87 -11.52
C ARG A 105 2.11 0.53 -12.07
N GLN A 106 1.24 0.66 -13.07
CA GLN A 106 0.96 1.97 -13.65
C GLN A 106 0.18 2.88 -12.69
N MET A 107 -0.43 2.32 -11.66
CA MET A 107 -1.15 3.12 -10.68
C MET A 107 -0.24 3.68 -9.61
N ILE A 108 1.02 3.26 -9.56
CA ILE A 108 1.98 3.78 -8.60
C ILE A 108 2.46 5.14 -9.08
N PHE A 109 2.08 6.20 -8.38
CA PHE A 109 2.48 7.54 -8.79
C PHE A 109 3.67 8.05 -7.98
N GLU A 110 3.98 7.40 -6.86
CA GLU A 110 5.14 7.78 -6.07
C GLU A 110 5.73 6.53 -5.42
N GLN A 111 7.04 6.44 -5.47
CA GLN A 111 7.73 5.28 -4.94
C GLN A 111 8.95 5.77 -4.17
N ILE A 112 8.97 5.48 -2.88
CA ILE A 112 10.03 5.88 -1.98
C ILE A 112 10.71 4.61 -1.50
N ASP A 113 12.03 4.52 -1.69
CA ASP A 113 12.73 3.31 -1.30
C ASP A 113 13.28 3.43 0.13
N GLU A 114 12.41 3.81 1.03
CA GLU A 114 12.72 3.93 2.46
C GLU A 114 11.80 3.04 3.26
N ASP A 115 12.33 2.49 4.33
CA ASP A 115 11.57 1.65 5.21
C ASP A 115 10.94 2.49 6.31
N LEU A 116 9.64 2.71 6.20
CA LEU A 116 8.89 3.47 7.19
C LEU A 116 7.99 2.57 8.03
N SER A 117 8.17 1.25 7.93
CA SER A 117 7.23 0.30 8.51
C SER A 117 7.22 0.30 10.04
N ALA A 118 8.29 0.77 10.67
CA ALA A 118 8.36 0.82 12.12
C ALA A 118 7.74 2.08 12.72
N LEU A 119 7.36 3.03 11.89
CA LEU A 119 6.81 4.31 12.35
C LEU A 119 5.29 4.20 12.53
N ASP A 120 4.73 5.03 13.41
CA ASP A 120 3.27 5.05 13.52
C ASP A 120 2.70 5.88 12.36
N ALA A 121 1.37 5.86 12.22
CA ALA A 121 0.71 6.51 11.09
C ALA A 121 1.02 8.00 11.01
N ARG A 122 1.09 8.66 12.18
CA ARG A 122 1.36 10.10 12.21
C ARG A 122 2.79 10.39 11.75
N GLU A 123 3.73 9.57 12.17
CA GLU A 123 5.12 9.74 11.76
C GLU A 123 5.31 9.47 10.27
N ILE A 124 4.63 8.45 9.77
CA ILE A 124 4.66 8.15 8.34
C ILE A 124 4.12 9.33 7.56
N GLN A 125 2.99 9.87 7.99
CA GLN A 125 2.37 11.00 7.31
C GLN A 125 3.29 12.21 7.30
N ALA A 126 3.90 12.51 8.44
CA ALA A 126 4.83 13.65 8.51
C ALA A 126 6.02 13.44 7.59
N HIS A 127 6.52 12.21 7.51
CA HIS A 127 7.66 11.90 6.65
C HIS A 127 7.29 12.09 5.18
N LEU A 128 6.12 11.64 4.79
CA LEU A 128 5.67 11.79 3.40
C LEU A 128 5.40 13.24 3.05
N GLN A 129 4.94 14.03 4.01
CA GLN A 129 4.64 15.44 3.75
C GLN A 129 5.89 16.27 3.51
N ARG A 130 7.03 15.80 3.97
CA ARG A 130 8.28 16.52 3.79
C ARG A 130 8.94 16.26 2.43
N ARG A 131 8.36 15.42 1.62
CA ARG A 131 8.97 15.08 0.33
C ARG A 131 8.60 16.07 -0.76
#